data_67484ea906aaf1f1101870f612512139
#
_entry.id   67484ea906aaf1f1101870f612512139
#
_cell.length_a   1.000
_cell.length_b   1.000
_cell.length_c   1.000
_cell.angle_alpha   90.00
_cell.angle_beta   90.00
_cell.angle_gamma   90.00
#
_symmetry.space_group_name_H-M   'P 1'
#
loop_
_entity.id
_entity.type
_entity.pdbx_description
1 polymer ?
#
loop_
_entity_poly.entity_id
_entity_poly.type
_entity_poly.pdbx_seq_one_letter_code
_entity_poly.pdbx_strand_id
1 'polypeptide(L)'
;MKNIAKIGIIFMVALLVACQSEYDVIENGVFLTDAQKSQSKKVTIDDTGAKTVISSRLGTMMTTDVTVEYGTDAMALQAYNQKNGTDYQLLPEKFYSFSESTTTIKAGEIGSSPTNLIIKPFDETIDATKKYAIPVAIVNANGAEKLLSSSSLIVLLDQIIVTTVPYLANGNAISIVPEPMIEELSSWTLEWNLCMDAFNRNNVTQWTIKGADGKNNIYTRFGDVTCEQNQFQAKIGSGKPQSITRFTANKWYHLALTYDGT
;
A
#
# COMPACT_ATOMS: atom_id res chain seq x y z
N MET A 1 58.54 -4.82 30.06
CA MET A 1 57.38 -5.74 30.28
C MET A 1 56.32 -5.26 31.27
N LYS A 2 56.58 -4.33 32.20
CA LYS A 2 55.57 -3.81 33.17
C LYS A 2 54.51 -2.87 32.56
N ASN A 3 54.79 -2.22 31.43
CA ASN A 3 53.85 -1.26 30.81
C ASN A 3 52.82 -1.91 29.85
N ILE A 4 53.12 -3.09 29.32
CA ILE A 4 52.21 -3.82 28.44
C ILE A 4 51.04 -4.42 29.21
N ALA A 5 51.30 -4.87 30.45
CA ALA A 5 50.24 -5.44 31.31
C ALA A 5 49.23 -4.38 31.77
N LYS A 6 49.65 -3.11 31.96
CA LYS A 6 48.73 -2.01 32.33
C LYS A 6 47.82 -1.57 31.17
N ILE A 7 48.31 -1.60 29.93
CA ILE A 7 47.52 -1.27 28.73
C ILE A 7 46.49 -2.37 28.46
N GLY A 8 46.84 -3.65 28.65
CA GLY A 8 45.93 -4.78 28.51
C GLY A 8 44.75 -4.74 29.49
N ILE A 9 44.99 -4.32 30.74
CA ILE A 9 43.93 -4.22 31.75
C ILE A 9 42.97 -3.05 31.46
N ILE A 10 43.48 -1.92 30.97
CA ILE A 10 42.64 -0.77 30.59
C ILE A 10 41.77 -1.11 29.37
N PHE A 11 42.28 -1.87 28.41
CA PHE A 11 41.50 -2.32 27.25
C PHE A 11 40.43 -3.36 27.61
N MET A 12 40.71 -4.22 28.59
CA MET A 12 39.78 -5.23 29.06
C MET A 12 38.64 -4.63 29.90
N VAL A 13 38.89 -3.55 30.65
CA VAL A 13 37.87 -2.81 31.39
C VAL A 13 36.99 -1.98 30.47
N ALA A 14 37.52 -1.44 29.35
CA ALA A 14 36.74 -0.72 28.35
C ALA A 14 35.76 -1.63 27.56
N LEU A 15 36.09 -2.92 27.41
CA LEU A 15 35.20 -3.90 26.75
C LEU A 15 34.05 -4.37 27.65
N LEU A 16 34.14 -4.22 28.96
CA LEU A 16 33.07 -4.60 29.90
C LEU A 16 31.99 -3.51 30.07
N VAL A 17 32.25 -2.29 29.61
CA VAL A 17 31.26 -1.19 29.65
C VAL A 17 30.39 -1.14 28.37
N ALA A 18 30.73 -1.90 27.32
CA ALA A 18 30.04 -1.88 26.05
C ALA A 18 28.78 -2.78 25.96
N CYS A 19 28.38 -3.45 27.04
CA CYS A 19 27.17 -4.26 27.13
C CYS A 19 26.27 -3.84 28.30
N GLN A 20 26.02 -2.53 28.45
CA GLN A 20 24.79 -2.13 29.07
C GLN A 20 23.75 -2.08 27.94
N SER A 21 23.02 -3.19 27.74
CA SER A 21 21.69 -3.09 27.15
C SER A 21 20.93 -2.10 28.03
N GLU A 22 20.69 -0.88 27.56
CA GLU A 22 19.62 -0.07 28.10
C GLU A 22 18.36 -0.94 28.00
N TYR A 23 17.99 -1.55 29.11
CA TYR A 23 16.63 -2.02 29.25
C TYR A 23 15.80 -0.73 29.18
N ASP A 24 15.11 -0.51 28.08
CA ASP A 24 14.09 0.51 28.00
C ASP A 24 13.22 0.34 29.23
N VAL A 25 13.31 1.28 30.15
CA VAL A 25 12.41 1.34 31.30
C VAL A 25 11.03 1.45 30.69
N ILE A 26 10.22 0.40 30.83
CA ILE A 26 8.84 0.43 30.35
C ILE A 26 8.18 1.59 31.07
N GLU A 27 8.02 2.71 30.38
CA GLU A 27 7.37 3.88 30.93
C GLU A 27 5.98 3.47 31.42
N ASN A 28 5.68 3.80 32.67
CA ASN A 28 4.40 3.45 33.27
C ASN A 28 3.31 4.38 32.71
N GLY A 29 2.60 3.92 31.72
CA GLY A 29 1.55 4.68 31.07
C GLY A 29 0.63 3.81 30.23
N VAL A 30 -0.47 4.40 29.77
CA VAL A 30 -1.40 3.75 28.84
C VAL A 30 -1.05 4.10 27.40
N PHE A 31 -1.11 3.10 26.51
CA PHE A 31 -0.77 3.24 25.11
C PHE A 31 -1.66 2.35 24.22
N LEU A 32 -1.70 2.66 22.92
CA LEU A 32 -2.34 1.81 21.90
C LEU A 32 -1.49 0.57 21.63
N THR A 33 -2.08 -0.61 21.73
CA THR A 33 -1.38 -1.89 21.61
C THR A 33 -0.59 -2.01 20.30
N ASP A 34 -1.18 -1.61 19.18
CA ASP A 34 -0.54 -1.68 17.86
C ASP A 34 0.53 -0.60 17.67
N ALA A 35 0.37 0.58 18.30
CA ALA A 35 1.30 1.69 18.18
C ALA A 35 2.67 1.40 18.82
N GLN A 36 2.73 0.48 19.77
CA GLN A 36 4.00 0.02 20.35
C GLN A 36 4.88 -0.71 19.33
N LYS A 37 4.26 -1.42 18.37
CA LYS A 37 4.97 -2.19 17.35
C LYS A 37 5.26 -1.37 16.10
N SER A 38 4.32 -0.54 15.70
CA SER A 38 4.40 0.29 14.50
C SER A 38 3.56 1.54 14.66
N GLN A 39 4.07 2.66 14.20
CA GLN A 39 3.35 3.94 14.20
C GLN A 39 2.13 3.94 13.26
N SER A 40 2.06 2.99 12.33
CA SER A 40 0.95 2.87 11.39
C SER A 40 0.58 1.43 11.11
N LYS A 41 -0.66 1.21 10.68
CA LYS A 41 -1.14 -0.05 10.09
C LYS A 41 -1.99 0.22 8.86
N LYS A 42 -1.92 -0.68 7.88
CA LYS A 42 -2.75 -0.63 6.68
C LYS A 42 -4.07 -1.36 6.89
N VAL A 43 -5.13 -0.79 6.35
CA VAL A 43 -6.47 -1.40 6.30
C VAL A 43 -6.99 -1.25 4.88
N THR A 44 -7.33 -2.38 4.27
CA THR A 44 -7.94 -2.39 2.94
C THR A 44 -9.42 -2.12 3.07
N ILE A 45 -9.92 -1.17 2.28
CA ILE A 45 -11.34 -0.80 2.21
C ILE A 45 -11.91 -1.23 0.85
N ASP A 46 -13.06 -1.89 0.86
CA ASP A 46 -13.83 -2.30 -0.31
C ASP A 46 -15.19 -1.58 -0.38
N ASP A 47 -16.08 -2.05 -1.23
CA ASP A 47 -17.44 -1.52 -1.43
C ASP A 47 -18.38 -1.76 -0.24
N THR A 48 -18.00 -2.60 0.72
CA THR A 48 -18.73 -2.82 1.98
C THR A 48 -18.13 -2.03 3.15
N GLY A 49 -17.00 -1.36 2.92
CA GLY A 49 -16.22 -0.66 3.94
C GLY A 49 -15.11 -1.51 4.54
N ALA A 50 -14.72 -1.19 5.76
CA ALA A 50 -13.69 -1.94 6.48
C ALA A 50 -13.90 -1.87 7.99
N LYS A 51 -13.21 -2.75 8.70
CA LYS A 51 -13.21 -2.77 10.16
C LYS A 51 -11.83 -3.15 10.68
N THR A 52 -11.36 -2.47 11.72
CA THR A 52 -10.11 -2.83 12.39
C THR A 52 -10.24 -2.69 13.89
N VAL A 53 -9.53 -3.54 14.61
CA VAL A 53 -9.55 -3.58 16.08
C VAL A 53 -8.59 -2.55 16.64
N ILE A 54 -9.03 -1.85 17.69
CA ILE A 54 -8.24 -0.92 18.51
C ILE A 54 -8.29 -1.42 19.94
N SER A 55 -7.17 -1.44 20.63
CA SER A 55 -7.08 -1.76 22.05
C SER A 55 -5.95 -0.98 22.71
N SER A 56 -6.05 -0.81 24.03
CA SER A 56 -5.04 -0.15 24.83
C SER A 56 -4.42 -1.11 25.84
N ARG A 57 -3.19 -0.81 26.23
CA ARG A 57 -2.46 -1.53 27.27
C ARG A 57 -1.81 -0.55 28.25
N LEU A 58 -1.54 -1.07 29.45
CA LEU A 58 -0.68 -0.43 30.45
C LEU A 58 0.71 -1.00 30.40
N GLY A 59 1.72 -0.19 30.70
CA GLY A 59 3.10 -0.64 30.90
C GLY A 59 3.23 -1.53 32.14
N THR A 60 2.47 -1.26 33.20
CA THR A 60 2.40 -2.07 34.42
C THR A 60 0.97 -2.17 34.91
N MET A 61 0.67 -3.24 35.67
CA MET A 61 -0.66 -3.41 36.30
C MET A 61 -0.93 -2.30 37.30
N MET A 62 -2.16 -1.78 37.26
CA MET A 62 -2.67 -0.78 38.21
C MET A 62 -3.58 -1.44 39.23
N THR A 63 -3.65 -0.85 40.42
CA THR A 63 -4.56 -1.30 41.51
C THR A 63 -5.94 -0.70 41.42
N THR A 64 -6.15 0.23 40.48
CA THR A 64 -7.41 0.93 40.20
C THR A 64 -7.77 0.78 38.71
N ASP A 65 -9.04 0.90 38.39
CA ASP A 65 -9.53 0.95 37.02
C ASP A 65 -8.92 2.14 36.26
N VAL A 66 -8.55 1.92 34.98
CA VAL A 66 -8.09 2.97 34.08
C VAL A 66 -9.08 3.08 32.92
N THR A 67 -9.70 4.24 32.78
CA THR A 67 -10.62 4.54 31.68
C THR A 67 -9.87 5.24 30.55
N VAL A 68 -10.05 4.74 29.31
CA VAL A 68 -9.37 5.25 28.11
C VAL A 68 -10.44 5.71 27.13
N GLU A 69 -10.31 6.92 26.61
CA GLU A 69 -11.15 7.48 25.57
C GLU A 69 -10.38 7.56 24.25
N TYR A 70 -10.95 6.99 23.19
CA TYR A 70 -10.42 7.00 21.83
C TYR A 70 -11.02 8.15 21.02
N GLY A 71 -10.20 8.74 20.19
CA GLY A 71 -10.58 9.76 19.23
C GLY A 71 -9.55 9.83 18.12
N THR A 72 -9.44 10.99 17.49
CA THR A 72 -8.46 11.24 16.43
C THR A 72 -7.60 12.46 16.73
N ASP A 73 -6.35 12.44 16.26
CA ASP A 73 -5.40 13.53 16.38
C ASP A 73 -4.82 13.89 15.00
N ALA A 74 -5.33 14.97 14.42
CA ALA A 74 -4.87 15.45 13.10
C ALA A 74 -3.38 15.85 13.10
N MET A 75 -2.84 16.29 14.24
CA MET A 75 -1.43 16.65 14.36
C MET A 75 -0.53 15.41 14.26
N ALA A 76 -0.99 14.27 14.77
CA ALA A 76 -0.29 12.99 14.63
C ALA A 76 -0.18 12.56 13.15
N LEU A 77 -1.22 12.79 12.33
CA LEU A 77 -1.15 12.54 10.89
C LEU A 77 -0.17 13.49 10.20
N GLN A 78 -0.20 14.76 10.55
CA GLN A 78 0.73 15.74 9.98
C GLN A 78 2.20 15.36 10.29
N ALA A 79 2.49 15.00 11.54
CA ALA A 79 3.81 14.57 11.95
C ALA A 79 4.24 13.27 11.24
N TYR A 80 3.31 12.32 11.05
CA TYR A 80 3.56 11.10 10.30
C TYR A 80 3.92 11.38 8.84
N ASN A 81 3.14 12.24 8.15
CA ASN A 81 3.40 12.63 6.77
C ASN A 81 4.77 13.30 6.62
N GLN A 82 5.10 14.23 7.50
CA GLN A 82 6.39 14.92 7.48
C GLN A 82 7.55 13.94 7.67
N LYS A 83 7.45 13.03 8.64
CA LYS A 83 8.50 12.05 8.95
C LYS A 83 8.73 11.06 7.81
N ASN A 84 7.66 10.64 7.10
CA ASN A 84 7.71 9.58 6.10
C ASN A 84 7.70 10.10 4.65
N GLY A 85 7.65 11.43 4.44
CA GLY A 85 7.56 12.02 3.09
C GLY A 85 6.28 11.61 2.37
N THR A 86 5.15 11.52 3.08
CA THR A 86 3.84 11.13 2.56
C THR A 86 2.85 12.28 2.61
N ASP A 87 1.70 12.14 1.93
CA ASP A 87 0.68 13.17 1.77
C ASP A 87 -0.74 12.68 2.11
N TYR A 88 -0.85 11.73 3.04
CA TYR A 88 -2.17 11.22 3.46
C TYR A 88 -3.07 12.34 3.95
N GLN A 89 -4.32 12.34 3.46
CA GLN A 89 -5.36 13.25 3.90
C GLN A 89 -6.14 12.65 5.08
N LEU A 90 -6.60 13.50 5.98
CA LEU A 90 -7.50 13.05 7.04
C LEU A 90 -8.82 12.59 6.42
N LEU A 91 -9.25 11.35 6.73
CA LEU A 91 -10.56 10.89 6.29
C LEU A 91 -11.66 11.71 7.01
N PRO A 92 -12.68 12.24 6.28
CA PRO A 92 -13.78 12.95 6.92
C PRO A 92 -14.53 12.08 7.93
N GLU A 93 -14.91 12.65 9.06
CA GLU A 93 -15.52 11.94 10.22
C GLU A 93 -16.79 11.16 9.87
N LYS A 94 -17.56 11.61 8.87
CA LYS A 94 -18.76 10.90 8.43
C LYS A 94 -18.50 9.45 7.94
N PHE A 95 -17.24 9.12 7.59
CA PHE A 95 -16.86 7.81 7.06
C PHE A 95 -16.35 6.83 8.10
N TYR A 96 -16.17 7.21 9.35
CA TYR A 96 -15.73 6.27 10.38
C TYR A 96 -16.39 6.51 11.72
N SER A 97 -16.38 5.48 12.55
CA SER A 97 -16.83 5.54 13.94
C SER A 97 -16.15 4.47 14.78
N PHE A 98 -16.03 4.72 16.07
CA PHE A 98 -15.69 3.66 17.02
C PHE A 98 -16.97 2.95 17.46
N SER A 99 -16.97 1.61 17.59
CA SER A 99 -18.10 0.88 18.18
C SER A 99 -18.30 1.28 19.64
N GLU A 100 -17.18 1.54 20.33
CA GLU A 100 -17.14 2.12 21.66
C GLU A 100 -15.98 3.11 21.70
N SER A 101 -16.24 4.38 21.96
CA SER A 101 -15.21 5.40 22.08
C SER A 101 -14.50 5.40 23.43
N THR A 102 -15.05 4.71 24.42
CA THR A 102 -14.47 4.60 25.77
C THR A 102 -14.37 3.15 26.18
N THR A 103 -13.26 2.78 26.79
CA THR A 103 -13.01 1.43 27.32
C THR A 103 -12.35 1.52 28.70
N THR A 104 -12.43 0.44 29.48
CA THR A 104 -11.83 0.38 30.81
C THR A 104 -10.89 -0.79 30.92
N ILE A 105 -9.67 -0.54 31.39
CA ILE A 105 -8.74 -1.56 31.85
C ILE A 105 -9.01 -1.74 33.33
N LYS A 106 -9.47 -2.92 33.74
CA LYS A 106 -9.81 -3.20 35.12
C LYS A 106 -8.59 -3.30 36.01
N ALA A 107 -8.78 -2.99 37.30
CA ALA A 107 -7.75 -3.18 38.32
C ALA A 107 -7.20 -4.62 38.26
N GLY A 108 -5.86 -4.76 38.22
CA GLY A 108 -5.20 -6.05 38.07
C GLY A 108 -5.09 -6.58 36.64
N GLU A 109 -5.63 -5.88 35.64
CA GLU A 109 -5.47 -6.19 34.23
C GLU A 109 -4.43 -5.27 33.57
N ILE A 110 -3.87 -5.70 32.42
CA ILE A 110 -2.91 -4.92 31.65
C ILE A 110 -3.54 -4.36 30.36
N GLY A 111 -4.58 -5.00 29.82
CA GLY A 111 -5.20 -4.66 28.55
C GLY A 111 -6.67 -4.32 28.65
N SER A 112 -7.13 -3.42 27.77
CA SER A 112 -8.55 -3.12 27.63
C SER A 112 -9.25 -4.19 26.79
N SER A 113 -10.59 -4.28 26.94
CA SER A 113 -11.43 -4.89 25.93
C SER A 113 -11.20 -4.19 24.59
N PRO A 114 -11.16 -4.95 23.46
CA PRO A 114 -10.98 -4.33 22.15
C PRO A 114 -12.25 -3.62 21.69
N THR A 115 -12.09 -2.47 21.04
CA THR A 115 -13.15 -1.78 20.30
C THR A 115 -12.89 -1.87 18.81
N ASN A 116 -13.91 -1.65 17.97
CA ASN A 116 -13.75 -1.62 16.52
C ASN A 116 -13.77 -0.18 16.01
N LEU A 117 -12.79 0.16 15.19
CA LEU A 117 -12.87 1.27 14.26
C LEU A 117 -13.59 0.76 13.01
N ILE A 118 -14.79 1.24 12.77
CA ILE A 118 -15.64 0.90 11.64
C ILE A 118 -15.45 1.98 10.59
N ILE A 119 -15.16 1.61 9.36
CA ILE A 119 -14.94 2.51 8.24
C ILE A 119 -16.00 2.21 7.18
N LYS A 120 -16.82 3.20 6.85
CA LYS A 120 -17.86 3.08 5.84
C LYS A 120 -17.26 3.04 4.43
N PRO A 121 -17.94 2.42 3.46
CA PRO A 121 -17.54 2.50 2.07
C PRO A 121 -17.46 3.96 1.62
N PHE A 122 -16.54 4.25 0.71
CA PHE A 122 -16.39 5.58 0.15
C PHE A 122 -17.51 5.89 -0.83
N ASP A 123 -17.98 7.11 -0.81
CA ASP A 123 -18.95 7.65 -1.76
C ASP A 123 -18.27 8.65 -2.73
N GLU A 124 -19.03 9.20 -3.65
CA GLU A 124 -18.57 10.16 -4.66
C GLU A 124 -18.00 11.47 -4.10
N THR A 125 -18.14 11.72 -2.80
CA THR A 125 -17.56 12.91 -2.15
C THR A 125 -16.09 12.73 -1.78
N ILE A 126 -15.56 11.51 -1.89
CA ILE A 126 -14.15 11.21 -1.66
C ILE A 126 -13.38 11.35 -2.98
N ASP A 127 -12.30 12.12 -2.95
CA ASP A 127 -11.39 12.23 -4.08
C ASP A 127 -10.55 10.95 -4.21
N ALA A 128 -10.89 10.11 -5.18
CA ALA A 128 -10.20 8.82 -5.42
C ALA A 128 -8.71 8.98 -5.80
N THR A 129 -8.25 10.18 -6.12
CA THR A 129 -6.82 10.46 -6.42
C THR A 129 -5.98 10.67 -5.16
N LYS A 130 -6.61 10.83 -3.99
CA LYS A 130 -5.97 11.07 -2.71
C LYS A 130 -5.85 9.79 -1.90
N LYS A 131 -4.83 9.76 -1.05
CA LYS A 131 -4.68 8.71 -0.04
C LYS A 131 -5.23 9.21 1.28
N TYR A 132 -5.99 8.40 1.98
CA TYR A 132 -6.61 8.77 3.24
C TYR A 132 -6.08 7.95 4.41
N ALA A 133 -6.11 8.56 5.60
CA ALA A 133 -5.74 7.90 6.84
C ALA A 133 -6.62 8.40 7.99
N ILE A 134 -6.73 7.58 9.04
CA ILE A 134 -7.40 7.92 10.31
C ILE A 134 -6.34 7.89 11.41
N PRO A 135 -5.98 9.05 12.00
CA PRO A 135 -5.01 9.12 13.09
C PRO A 135 -5.72 8.82 14.42
N VAL A 136 -5.92 7.55 14.73
CA VAL A 136 -6.49 7.09 16.00
C VAL A 136 -5.59 7.49 17.15
N ALA A 137 -6.16 8.04 18.22
CA ALA A 137 -5.42 8.46 19.40
C ALA A 137 -6.17 8.13 20.70
N ILE A 138 -5.43 7.97 21.78
CA ILE A 138 -5.95 8.11 23.13
C ILE A 138 -6.08 9.60 23.40
N VAL A 139 -7.31 10.13 23.34
CA VAL A 139 -7.56 11.56 23.57
C VAL A 139 -7.59 11.88 25.05
N ASN A 140 -8.10 10.97 25.87
CA ASN A 140 -8.14 11.10 27.31
C ASN A 140 -7.86 9.76 28.01
N ALA A 141 -7.22 9.82 29.18
CA ALA A 141 -7.01 8.68 30.05
C ALA A 141 -7.21 9.11 31.51
N ASN A 142 -8.05 8.39 32.25
CA ASN A 142 -8.26 8.63 33.66
C ASN A 142 -7.75 7.43 34.46
N GLY A 143 -6.88 7.68 35.43
CA GLY A 143 -6.23 6.65 36.25
C GLY A 143 -4.82 6.27 35.82
N ALA A 144 -4.35 6.72 34.64
CA ALA A 144 -2.97 6.55 34.17
C ALA A 144 -2.59 7.69 33.22
N GLU A 145 -1.30 8.00 33.14
CA GLU A 145 -0.79 8.95 32.14
C GLU A 145 -0.72 8.29 30.76
N LYS A 146 -0.82 9.09 29.70
CA LYS A 146 -0.64 8.62 28.32
C LYS A 146 0.85 8.49 27.99
N LEU A 147 1.25 7.37 27.43
CA LEU A 147 2.57 7.21 26.86
C LEU A 147 2.58 7.87 25.46
N LEU A 148 3.08 9.10 25.37
CA LEU A 148 2.99 9.95 24.16
C LEU A 148 3.58 9.31 22.92
N SER A 149 4.67 8.54 23.06
CA SER A 149 5.34 7.83 21.96
C SER A 149 4.45 6.78 21.26
N SER A 150 3.44 6.27 21.96
CA SER A 150 2.55 5.20 21.50
C SER A 150 1.07 5.47 21.77
N SER A 151 0.71 6.76 21.99
CA SER A 151 -0.69 7.18 22.21
C SER A 151 -1.47 7.42 20.92
N SER A 152 -0.82 7.37 19.76
CA SER A 152 -1.45 7.51 18.44
C SER A 152 -1.02 6.43 17.47
N LEU A 153 -1.93 6.05 16.57
CA LEU A 153 -1.75 5.04 15.53
C LEU A 153 -2.37 5.53 14.23
N ILE A 154 -1.59 5.60 13.17
CA ILE A 154 -2.09 6.03 11.86
C ILE A 154 -2.65 4.82 11.11
N VAL A 155 -3.96 4.77 10.95
CA VAL A 155 -4.63 3.75 10.14
C VAL A 155 -4.65 4.23 8.70
N LEU A 156 -3.75 3.66 7.87
CA LEU A 156 -3.60 3.97 6.45
C LEU A 156 -4.65 3.18 5.67
N LEU A 157 -5.40 3.86 4.81
CA LEU A 157 -6.48 3.24 4.04
C LEU A 157 -6.00 2.94 2.63
N ASP A 158 -6.02 1.65 2.26
CA ASP A 158 -5.78 1.19 0.91
C ASP A 158 -7.13 0.82 0.27
N GLN A 159 -7.60 1.63 -0.67
CA GLN A 159 -8.84 1.35 -1.39
C GLN A 159 -8.61 0.29 -2.46
N ILE A 160 -9.47 -0.72 -2.51
CA ILE A 160 -9.54 -1.64 -3.65
C ILE A 160 -10.13 -0.87 -4.82
N ILE A 161 -9.34 -0.65 -5.85
CA ILE A 161 -9.84 -0.09 -7.09
C ILE A 161 -10.47 -1.22 -7.90
N VAL A 162 -11.80 -1.24 -7.93
CA VAL A 162 -12.56 -2.12 -8.82
C VAL A 162 -12.91 -1.32 -10.07
N THR A 163 -12.41 -1.76 -11.22
CA THR A 163 -12.72 -1.13 -12.49
C THR A 163 -13.36 -2.14 -13.43
N THR A 164 -14.36 -1.68 -14.19
CA THR A 164 -14.95 -2.47 -15.27
C THR A 164 -14.04 -2.37 -16.49
N VAL A 165 -13.68 -3.51 -17.04
CA VAL A 165 -12.88 -3.59 -18.26
C VAL A 165 -13.68 -4.24 -19.37
N PRO A 166 -13.46 -3.86 -20.65
CA PRO A 166 -14.14 -4.49 -21.76
C PRO A 166 -13.68 -5.94 -21.92
N TYR A 167 -14.61 -6.84 -22.12
CA TYR A 167 -14.35 -8.20 -22.57
C TYR A 167 -14.41 -8.24 -24.09
N LEU A 168 -13.27 -8.50 -24.74
CA LEU A 168 -13.14 -8.55 -26.17
C LEU A 168 -13.09 -10.01 -26.64
N ALA A 169 -14.18 -10.48 -27.22
CA ALA A 169 -14.27 -11.79 -27.85
C ALA A 169 -13.95 -11.72 -29.36
N ASN A 170 -13.91 -12.87 -30.01
CA ASN A 170 -13.69 -12.93 -31.44
C ASN A 170 -14.79 -12.17 -32.20
N GLY A 171 -14.38 -11.22 -33.03
CA GLY A 171 -15.27 -10.35 -33.79
C GLY A 171 -15.63 -9.03 -33.10
N ASN A 172 -15.27 -8.83 -31.85
CA ASN A 172 -15.44 -7.56 -31.15
C ASN A 172 -14.10 -6.80 -31.12
N ALA A 173 -14.14 -5.53 -31.47
CA ALA A 173 -13.00 -4.63 -31.41
C ALA A 173 -13.43 -3.24 -30.94
N ILE A 174 -12.53 -2.57 -30.25
CA ILE A 174 -12.65 -1.15 -29.93
C ILE A 174 -11.84 -0.38 -30.98
N SER A 175 -12.48 0.59 -31.66
CA SER A 175 -11.79 1.49 -32.57
C SER A 175 -11.55 2.81 -31.88
N ILE A 176 -10.31 3.28 -31.89
CA ILE A 176 -9.90 4.55 -31.32
C ILE A 176 -9.36 5.41 -32.46
N VAL A 177 -9.92 6.60 -32.62
CA VAL A 177 -9.43 7.62 -33.55
C VAL A 177 -8.93 8.77 -32.68
N PRO A 178 -7.62 9.07 -32.70
CA PRO A 178 -7.10 10.22 -31.96
C PRO A 178 -7.66 11.52 -32.49
N GLU A 179 -7.98 12.46 -31.59
CA GLU A 179 -8.39 13.82 -31.94
C GLU A 179 -7.67 14.85 -31.06
N PRO A 180 -6.80 15.69 -31.61
CA PRO A 180 -6.44 15.77 -33.04
C PRO A 180 -5.71 14.52 -33.54
N MET A 181 -5.77 14.31 -34.86
CA MET A 181 -5.06 13.21 -35.52
C MET A 181 -3.57 13.32 -35.24
N ILE A 182 -2.93 12.21 -34.90
CA ILE A 182 -1.48 12.15 -34.74
C ILE A 182 -0.85 11.97 -36.13
N GLU A 183 -0.11 12.96 -36.58
CA GLU A 183 0.49 12.94 -37.94
C GLU A 183 1.78 12.15 -37.99
N GLU A 184 2.66 12.32 -36.99
CA GLU A 184 3.95 11.65 -36.92
C GLU A 184 4.41 11.47 -35.47
N LEU A 185 5.01 10.32 -35.14
CA LEU A 185 5.68 10.04 -33.87
C LEU A 185 7.07 9.50 -34.14
N SER A 186 8.10 10.24 -33.73
CA SER A 186 9.50 9.80 -33.80
C SER A 186 9.87 8.79 -32.71
N SER A 187 9.20 8.85 -31.56
CA SER A 187 9.29 7.87 -30.46
C SER A 187 7.93 7.76 -29.78
N TRP A 188 7.59 6.59 -29.27
CA TRP A 188 6.31 6.35 -28.63
C TRP A 188 6.35 5.12 -27.71
N THR A 189 5.40 5.08 -26.79
CA THR A 189 5.10 3.89 -25.99
C THR A 189 3.62 3.59 -26.05
N LEU A 190 3.28 2.34 -26.34
CA LEU A 190 1.92 1.80 -26.25
C LEU A 190 1.83 0.93 -25.01
N GLU A 191 0.95 1.29 -24.08
CA GLU A 191 0.77 0.58 -22.81
C GLU A 191 -0.67 0.12 -22.64
N TRP A 192 -0.85 -1.07 -22.10
CA TRP A 192 -2.17 -1.60 -21.77
C TRP A 192 -2.10 -2.71 -20.71
N ASN A 193 -3.20 -2.88 -20.00
CA ASN A 193 -3.41 -4.03 -19.13
C ASN A 193 -4.20 -5.10 -19.88
N LEU A 194 -3.82 -6.35 -19.68
CA LEU A 194 -4.40 -7.49 -20.38
C LEU A 194 -4.56 -8.69 -19.46
N CYS A 195 -5.74 -9.34 -19.56
CA CYS A 195 -5.99 -10.66 -19.01
C CYS A 195 -6.59 -11.53 -20.13
N MET A 196 -5.87 -12.57 -20.54
CA MET A 196 -6.37 -13.54 -21.53
C MET A 196 -7.05 -14.70 -20.84
N ASP A 197 -8.19 -15.11 -21.30
CA ASP A 197 -8.91 -16.30 -20.80
C ASP A 197 -8.27 -17.62 -21.26
N ALA A 198 -7.68 -17.63 -22.45
CA ALA A 198 -6.99 -18.81 -22.99
C ALA A 198 -5.93 -18.43 -24.03
N PHE A 199 -4.95 -19.34 -24.21
CA PHE A 199 -3.95 -19.33 -25.30
C PHE A 199 -4.07 -20.63 -26.11
N ASN A 200 -5.12 -20.77 -26.90
CA ASN A 200 -5.47 -22.00 -27.60
C ASN A 200 -5.45 -21.87 -29.14
N ARG A 201 -5.02 -20.74 -29.66
CA ARG A 201 -4.91 -20.46 -31.10
C ARG A 201 -3.84 -19.42 -31.40
N ASN A 202 -3.40 -19.38 -32.64
CA ASN A 202 -2.46 -18.39 -33.15
C ASN A 202 -3.18 -17.12 -33.62
N ASN A 203 -2.42 -16.04 -33.77
CA ASN A 203 -2.87 -14.75 -34.31
C ASN A 203 -3.97 -14.08 -33.50
N VAL A 204 -3.91 -14.20 -32.17
CA VAL A 204 -4.84 -13.47 -31.29
C VAL A 204 -4.37 -12.02 -31.19
N THR A 205 -4.94 -11.18 -32.05
CA THR A 205 -4.59 -9.76 -32.16
C THR A 205 -4.97 -8.99 -30.91
N GLN A 206 -4.05 -8.13 -30.46
CA GLN A 206 -4.28 -7.21 -29.35
C GLN A 206 -4.51 -5.79 -29.87
N TRP A 207 -3.56 -5.29 -30.65
CA TRP A 207 -3.63 -3.98 -31.25
C TRP A 207 -3.30 -4.04 -32.74
N THR A 208 -4.02 -3.21 -33.50
CA THR A 208 -3.65 -2.85 -34.86
C THR A 208 -3.65 -1.34 -34.96
N ILE A 209 -2.50 -0.74 -35.14
CA ILE A 209 -2.36 0.71 -35.40
C ILE A 209 -2.07 0.84 -36.88
N LYS A 210 -2.88 1.62 -37.57
CA LYS A 210 -2.75 1.83 -39.01
C LYS A 210 -2.15 3.22 -39.26
N GLY A 211 -1.04 3.26 -39.99
CA GLY A 211 -0.54 4.51 -40.57
C GLY A 211 -1.45 5.02 -41.67
N ALA A 212 -1.51 6.32 -41.87
CA ALA A 212 -2.32 6.97 -42.91
C ALA A 212 -1.98 6.48 -44.33
N ASP A 213 -0.69 6.10 -44.56
CA ASP A 213 -0.19 5.57 -45.82
C ASP A 213 -0.47 4.07 -46.03
N GLY A 214 -1.07 3.41 -45.03
CA GLY A 214 -1.34 1.96 -45.03
C GLY A 214 -0.09 1.07 -44.97
N LYS A 215 1.13 1.67 -44.85
CA LYS A 215 2.41 0.94 -44.86
C LYS A 215 3.06 0.81 -43.48
N ASN A 216 2.95 1.83 -42.67
CA ASN A 216 3.54 1.90 -41.33
C ASN A 216 2.56 1.37 -40.28
N ASN A 217 2.18 0.09 -40.41
CA ASN A 217 1.26 -0.53 -39.47
C ASN A 217 2.01 -1.21 -38.33
N ILE A 218 1.52 -1.05 -37.12
CA ILE A 218 1.91 -1.82 -35.95
C ILE A 218 0.85 -2.87 -35.69
N TYR A 219 1.26 -4.10 -35.53
CA TYR A 219 0.38 -5.21 -35.27
C TYR A 219 0.92 -6.05 -34.12
N THR A 220 0.13 -6.20 -33.06
CA THR A 220 0.51 -7.01 -31.90
C THR A 220 -0.42 -8.20 -31.74
N ARG A 221 0.14 -9.34 -31.33
CA ARG A 221 -0.59 -10.59 -31.22
C ARG A 221 0.02 -11.58 -30.23
N PHE A 222 -0.76 -12.57 -29.87
CA PHE A 222 -0.30 -13.80 -29.26
C PHE A 222 -0.34 -14.94 -30.29
N GLY A 223 0.74 -15.71 -30.33
CA GLY A 223 0.89 -16.87 -31.22
C GLY A 223 1.09 -16.55 -32.69
N ASP A 224 1.96 -17.29 -33.33
CA ASP A 224 2.19 -17.31 -34.78
C ASP A 224 2.88 -18.65 -35.16
N VAL A 225 3.21 -18.84 -36.41
CA VAL A 225 3.99 -20.00 -36.90
C VAL A 225 5.35 -20.10 -36.21
N THR A 226 5.95 -18.95 -35.90
CA THR A 226 7.27 -18.82 -35.25
C THR A 226 7.23 -18.39 -33.81
N CYS A 227 6.06 -18.39 -33.19
CA CYS A 227 5.83 -17.83 -31.86
C CYS A 227 4.78 -18.70 -31.14
N GLU A 228 5.08 -19.17 -29.95
CA GLU A 228 4.17 -19.97 -29.12
C GLU A 228 2.84 -19.25 -28.88
N GLN A 229 1.76 -20.02 -28.72
CA GLN A 229 0.42 -19.45 -28.53
C GLN A 229 0.30 -18.50 -27.33
N ASN A 230 1.09 -18.73 -26.29
CA ASN A 230 1.16 -17.87 -25.10
C ASN A 230 2.38 -16.92 -25.11
N GLN A 231 2.94 -16.66 -26.26
CA GLN A 231 4.05 -15.72 -26.46
C GLN A 231 3.56 -14.50 -27.23
N PHE A 232 3.89 -13.33 -26.75
CA PHE A 232 3.57 -12.06 -27.39
C PHE A 232 4.57 -11.77 -28.53
N GLN A 233 4.04 -11.26 -29.64
CA GLN A 233 4.81 -10.78 -30.77
C GLN A 233 4.28 -9.43 -31.24
N ALA A 234 5.16 -8.47 -31.48
CA ALA A 234 4.86 -7.28 -32.24
C ALA A 234 5.41 -7.41 -33.66
N LYS A 235 4.69 -6.86 -34.64
CA LYS A 235 5.16 -6.71 -36.02
C LYS A 235 5.18 -5.23 -36.34
N ILE A 236 6.41 -4.71 -36.59
CA ILE A 236 6.67 -3.29 -36.85
C ILE A 236 7.57 -3.23 -38.07
N GLY A 237 7.03 -2.79 -39.21
CA GLY A 237 7.76 -2.85 -40.49
C GLY A 237 8.18 -4.28 -40.82
N SER A 238 9.47 -4.50 -41.00
CA SER A 238 10.08 -5.84 -41.23
C SER A 238 10.43 -6.58 -39.92
N GLY A 239 10.44 -5.87 -38.78
CA GLY A 239 10.78 -6.42 -37.46
C GLY A 239 9.65 -7.25 -36.88
N LYS A 240 10.01 -8.30 -36.12
CA LYS A 240 9.09 -9.18 -35.42
C LYS A 240 9.59 -9.48 -33.98
N PRO A 241 9.76 -8.46 -33.13
CA PRO A 241 10.18 -8.70 -31.75
C PRO A 241 9.18 -9.59 -31.02
N GLN A 242 9.70 -10.48 -30.17
CA GLN A 242 8.91 -11.43 -29.39
C GLN A 242 9.29 -11.34 -27.92
N SER A 243 8.31 -11.55 -27.05
CA SER A 243 8.57 -11.61 -25.61
C SER A 243 9.37 -12.87 -25.25
N ILE A 244 10.25 -12.74 -24.26
CA ILE A 244 10.90 -13.89 -23.61
C ILE A 244 9.87 -14.56 -22.68
N THR A 245 9.01 -13.77 -22.05
CA THR A 245 7.97 -14.24 -21.13
C THR A 245 6.94 -15.10 -21.84
N ARG A 246 6.57 -16.22 -21.22
CA ARG A 246 5.38 -17.01 -21.54
C ARG A 246 4.23 -16.58 -20.63
N PHE A 247 3.09 -16.30 -21.21
CA PHE A 247 1.94 -15.79 -20.50
C PHE A 247 1.03 -16.93 -19.99
N THR A 248 0.38 -16.70 -18.87
CA THR A 248 -0.55 -17.64 -18.25
C THR A 248 -1.98 -17.09 -18.36
N ALA A 249 -2.94 -17.93 -18.72
CA ALA A 249 -4.34 -17.57 -18.80
C ALA A 249 -4.90 -17.15 -17.43
N ASN A 250 -5.91 -16.30 -17.43
CA ASN A 250 -6.60 -15.78 -16.23
C ASN A 250 -5.68 -15.02 -15.26
N LYS A 251 -4.62 -14.44 -15.78
CA LYS A 251 -3.71 -13.56 -15.03
C LYS A 251 -3.59 -12.21 -15.72
N TRP A 252 -3.66 -11.14 -14.92
CA TRP A 252 -3.42 -9.79 -15.39
C TRP A 252 -1.95 -9.51 -15.64
N TYR A 253 -1.66 -8.86 -16.75
CA TYR A 253 -0.35 -8.37 -17.13
C TYR A 253 -0.43 -6.93 -17.58
N HIS A 254 0.57 -6.13 -17.22
CA HIS A 254 0.83 -4.84 -17.84
C HIS A 254 1.86 -5.05 -18.96
N LEU A 255 1.52 -4.59 -20.16
CA LEU A 255 2.40 -4.65 -21.33
C LEU A 255 2.74 -3.24 -21.77
N ALA A 256 4.00 -3.05 -22.14
CA ALA A 256 4.50 -1.84 -22.77
C ALA A 256 5.30 -2.19 -24.01
N LEU A 257 5.02 -1.52 -25.12
CA LEU A 257 5.78 -1.60 -26.37
C LEU A 257 6.32 -0.21 -26.66
N THR A 258 7.64 -0.06 -26.59
CA THR A 258 8.34 1.22 -26.79
C THR A 258 9.12 1.19 -28.08
N TYR A 259 9.06 2.28 -28.83
CA TYR A 259 9.92 2.61 -29.95
C TYR A 259 10.65 3.91 -29.65
N ASP A 260 11.96 3.90 -29.75
CA ASP A 260 12.86 5.01 -29.39
C ASP A 260 13.34 5.83 -30.59
N GLY A 261 12.89 5.49 -31.80
CA GLY A 261 13.21 6.23 -33.01
C GLY A 261 14.44 5.67 -33.75
N THR A 262 15.01 4.55 -33.31
CA THR A 262 16.18 3.91 -33.96
C THR A 262 15.88 2.54 -34.55
#